data_89b98b5addc1a7b3e315262c9521e35f
#
_entry.id   89b98b5addc1a7b3e315262c9521e35f
#
_cell.length_a   1.000
_cell.length_b   1.000
_cell.length_c   1.000
_cell.angle_alpha   90.00
_cell.angle_beta   90.00
_cell.angle_gamma   90.00
#
_symmetry.space_group_name_H-M   'P 1'
#
loop_
_entity.id
_entity.type
_entity.pdbx_description
1 polymer ?
#
loop_
_entity_poly.entity_id
_entity_poly.type
_entity_poly.pdbx_seq_one_letter_code
_entity_poly.pdbx_strand_id
1 'polypeptide(L)'
;MSSSLFITLIALGIIGGLAFFVSAGFRGSGKARDIAPNLTKYRNDDDLETKTLDRTLTVAVLLASLLTIMIPLYYLGEQNRQEEFAVEFDEVSVERGEHLYEEFGCGNCHGVDGSGGAASYVEKRSGINVTWEAPAINNVFFRYDDDEVRYWLIYGRANSPMPAWGLKGGGPMNDGQLDDLIEYLHHFQIPQNEELATIDANVNSSLLRLETSELLVENEIARQKELIQSVKDAPAKLPVIQKAVEDVSALLTKEGGIDTDEDGLSDSVEVDLSTYSANINEILGTSILNLDPDNEESIPGRKDKSVANGFLSQLDSELINITIISEGYEKFLDEAETGLAFLEKALEEKLWEVSFEEIADSTFEGDIDKAKRAVGLFNAYCARCHTAGYSAGVAYTKEIASGGLGPALRAGRVNIQFKQREDFIDFIIKGSVNGKAYGVNGVGGGKMPGFGAVLPQSDIELIIDYLRGMEPDA
;
A
#
# COMPACT_ATOMS: atom_id res chain seq x y z
N MET A 1 15.38 -27.18 24.39
CA MET A 1 14.49 -28.35 24.71
C MET A 1 13.17 -28.02 24.07
N SER A 2 12.62 -28.87 23.21
CA SER A 2 11.36 -28.50 22.52
C SER A 2 10.25 -28.31 23.55
N SER A 3 9.41 -27.27 23.34
CA SER A 3 8.27 -26.91 24.21
C SER A 3 7.36 -28.14 24.49
N SER A 4 7.25 -29.04 23.50
CA SER A 4 6.49 -30.28 23.62
C SER A 4 7.05 -31.26 24.68
N LEU A 5 8.38 -31.37 24.81
CA LEU A 5 9.02 -32.22 25.81
C LEU A 5 8.77 -31.68 27.24
N PHE A 6 8.82 -30.37 27.41
CA PHE A 6 8.58 -29.71 28.69
C PHE A 6 7.13 -29.84 29.14
N ILE A 7 6.17 -29.62 28.25
CA ILE A 7 4.73 -29.81 28.52
C ILE A 7 4.42 -31.26 28.86
N THR A 8 5.06 -32.21 28.17
CA THR A 8 4.90 -33.66 28.44
C THR A 8 5.40 -34.03 29.82
N LEU A 9 6.56 -33.50 30.25
CA LEU A 9 7.10 -33.75 31.58
C LEU A 9 6.24 -33.16 32.70
N ILE A 10 5.70 -31.96 32.51
CA ILE A 10 4.73 -31.35 33.45
C ILE A 10 3.47 -32.19 33.54
N ALA A 11 2.89 -32.60 32.41
CA ALA A 11 1.68 -33.42 32.37
C ALA A 11 1.89 -34.76 33.07
N LEU A 12 3.03 -35.44 32.86
CA LEU A 12 3.40 -36.67 33.53
C LEU A 12 3.57 -36.47 35.03
N GLY A 13 4.16 -35.33 35.45
CA GLY A 13 4.29 -34.96 36.86
C GLY A 13 2.96 -34.75 37.55
N ILE A 14 2.02 -34.02 36.90
CA ILE A 14 0.66 -33.79 37.40
C ILE A 14 -0.13 -35.10 37.48
N ILE A 15 -0.09 -35.92 36.42
CA ILE A 15 -0.79 -37.22 36.38
C ILE A 15 -0.21 -38.18 37.45
N GLY A 16 1.10 -38.23 37.60
CA GLY A 16 1.75 -39.02 38.62
C GLY A 16 1.40 -38.57 40.06
N GLY A 17 1.37 -37.26 40.29
CA GLY A 17 0.95 -36.67 41.56
C GLY A 17 -0.51 -36.95 41.88
N LEU A 18 -1.43 -36.78 40.92
CA LEU A 18 -2.84 -37.13 41.06
C LEU A 18 -3.05 -38.61 41.31
N ALA A 19 -2.37 -39.49 40.57
CA ALA A 19 -2.44 -40.96 40.78
C ALA A 19 -1.93 -41.36 42.17
N PHE A 20 -0.86 -40.72 42.65
CA PHE A 20 -0.35 -40.92 44.00
C PHE A 20 -1.37 -40.48 45.07
N PHE A 21 -1.99 -39.31 44.94
CA PHE A 21 -3.01 -38.78 45.84
C PHE A 21 -4.26 -39.68 45.89
N VAL A 22 -4.74 -40.10 44.73
CA VAL A 22 -5.87 -41.03 44.61
C VAL A 22 -5.55 -42.36 45.22
N SER A 23 -4.38 -42.94 44.93
CA SER A 23 -3.94 -44.24 45.53
C SER A 23 -3.73 -44.15 47.05
N ALA A 24 -3.24 -43.03 47.55
CA ALA A 24 -3.08 -42.80 49.01
C ALA A 24 -4.45 -42.65 49.70
N GLY A 25 -5.45 -42.01 49.04
CA GLY A 25 -6.82 -41.93 49.53
C GLY A 25 -7.53 -43.28 49.59
N PHE A 26 -7.36 -44.13 48.57
CA PHE A 26 -7.97 -45.47 48.56
C PHE A 26 -7.31 -46.46 49.55
N ARG A 27 -6.04 -46.31 49.87
CA ARG A 27 -5.34 -47.16 50.88
C ARG A 27 -5.80 -46.92 52.31
N GLY A 28 -6.48 -45.80 52.57
CA GLY A 28 -7.01 -45.45 53.91
C GLY A 28 -8.39 -45.99 54.24
N SER A 29 -9.13 -46.54 53.28
CA SER A 29 -10.55 -46.90 53.47
C SER A 29 -10.85 -48.39 53.77
N GLY A 30 -9.84 -49.21 53.92
CA GLY A 30 -10.01 -50.66 54.17
C GLY A 30 -9.97 -51.02 55.64
N LYS A 31 -11.09 -50.97 56.33
CA LYS A 31 -11.50 -51.68 57.58
C LYS A 31 -12.29 -50.81 58.57
N ALA A 32 -13.29 -50.13 58.12
CA ALA A 32 -14.25 -49.50 59.05
C ALA A 32 -15.69 -50.00 58.75
N ARG A 33 -15.88 -51.32 58.83
CA ARG A 33 -17.21 -51.91 58.50
C ARG A 33 -18.10 -52.25 59.69
N ASP A 34 -17.63 -52.05 60.92
CA ASP A 34 -18.41 -52.46 62.12
C ASP A 34 -18.67 -51.33 63.12
N ILE A 35 -18.62 -50.09 62.70
CA ILE A 35 -18.91 -48.96 63.61
C ILE A 35 -20.12 -48.20 63.04
N ALA A 36 -21.11 -47.92 63.93
CA ALA A 36 -22.27 -47.15 63.56
C ALA A 36 -21.87 -45.81 62.89
N PRO A 37 -22.60 -45.31 61.86
CA PRO A 37 -22.20 -44.15 61.05
C PRO A 37 -21.96 -42.86 61.82
N ASN A 38 -22.39 -42.78 63.04
CA ASN A 38 -22.23 -41.66 63.98
C ASN A 38 -21.00 -41.77 64.90
N LEU A 39 -20.32 -42.90 64.85
CA LEU A 39 -19.10 -43.16 65.64
C LEU A 39 -17.88 -43.40 64.70
N THR A 40 -17.40 -42.34 64.15
CA THR A 40 -16.10 -42.40 63.41
C THR A 40 -14.97 -42.59 64.43
N LYS A 41 -14.21 -43.66 64.33
CA LYS A 41 -13.00 -43.86 65.10
C LYS A 41 -12.03 -42.73 64.77
N TYR A 42 -11.80 -41.86 65.74
CA TYR A 42 -10.74 -40.88 65.60
C TYR A 42 -9.40 -41.64 65.45
N ARG A 43 -8.57 -41.20 64.54
CA ARG A 43 -7.18 -41.70 64.47
C ARG A 43 -6.51 -41.35 65.78
N ASN A 44 -5.69 -42.27 66.27
CA ASN A 44 -4.89 -42.05 67.45
C ASN A 44 -3.94 -40.87 67.19
N ASP A 45 -3.68 -40.03 68.22
CA ASP A 45 -2.78 -38.88 68.08
C ASP A 45 -1.40 -39.29 67.56
N ASP A 46 -0.89 -40.45 67.94
CA ASP A 46 0.35 -41.01 67.41
C ASP A 46 0.28 -41.30 65.88
N ASP A 47 -0.86 -41.70 65.36
CA ASP A 47 -1.03 -41.89 63.91
C ASP A 47 -1.20 -40.57 63.14
N LEU A 48 -1.80 -39.56 63.76
CA LEU A 48 -1.97 -38.22 63.18
C LEU A 48 -0.67 -37.42 63.29
N GLU A 49 -0.02 -37.44 64.44
CA GLU A 49 1.18 -36.62 64.70
C GLU A 49 2.46 -37.21 64.12
N THR A 50 2.52 -38.52 63.91
CA THR A 50 3.72 -39.15 63.32
C THR A 50 3.54 -39.50 61.85
N LYS A 51 2.75 -40.53 61.56
CA LYS A 51 2.68 -41.09 60.20
C LYS A 51 1.92 -40.24 59.18
N THR A 52 0.84 -39.58 59.60
CA THR A 52 0.06 -38.76 58.68
C THR A 52 0.71 -37.40 58.50
N LEU A 53 1.19 -36.79 59.55
CA LEU A 53 1.91 -35.53 59.53
C LEU A 53 3.20 -35.64 58.74
N ASP A 54 4.03 -36.66 59.00
CA ASP A 54 5.28 -36.92 58.27
C ASP A 54 5.05 -37.10 56.78
N ARG A 55 3.99 -37.84 56.37
CA ARG A 55 3.63 -38.00 54.96
C ARG A 55 3.20 -36.68 54.34
N THR A 56 2.37 -35.93 55.02
CA THR A 56 1.87 -34.63 54.52
C THR A 56 3.02 -33.65 54.38
N LEU A 57 3.89 -33.55 55.39
CA LEU A 57 5.07 -32.71 55.37
C LEU A 57 6.06 -33.16 54.29
N THR A 58 6.30 -34.43 54.10
CA THR A 58 7.16 -34.94 53.04
C THR A 58 6.63 -34.58 51.68
N VAL A 59 5.31 -34.74 51.41
CA VAL A 59 4.70 -34.33 50.13
C VAL A 59 4.77 -32.83 49.96
N ALA A 60 4.48 -32.03 51.00
CA ALA A 60 4.57 -30.57 50.93
C ALA A 60 5.99 -30.09 50.63
N VAL A 61 7.02 -30.68 51.28
CA VAL A 61 8.42 -30.37 51.02
C VAL A 61 8.84 -30.76 49.60
N LEU A 62 8.42 -31.94 49.12
CA LEU A 62 8.70 -32.35 47.72
C LEU A 62 8.06 -31.41 46.71
N LEU A 63 6.80 -31.02 46.89
CA LEU A 63 6.11 -30.07 46.01
C LEU A 63 6.74 -28.67 46.07
N ALA A 64 7.09 -28.19 47.28
CA ALA A 64 7.77 -26.90 47.44
C ALA A 64 9.15 -26.91 46.79
N SER A 65 9.90 -28.02 46.95
CA SER A 65 11.21 -28.18 46.30
C SER A 65 11.09 -28.23 44.78
N LEU A 66 10.08 -28.92 44.24
CA LEU A 66 9.78 -28.96 42.81
C LEU A 66 9.49 -27.58 42.27
N LEU A 67 8.59 -26.83 42.96
CA LEU A 67 8.24 -25.45 42.55
C LEU A 67 9.46 -24.52 42.63
N THR A 68 10.28 -24.65 43.67
CA THR A 68 11.49 -23.85 43.85
C THR A 68 12.51 -24.05 42.72
N ILE A 69 12.53 -25.23 42.11
CA ILE A 69 13.40 -25.53 40.96
C ILE A 69 12.72 -25.14 39.64
N MET A 70 11.46 -25.50 39.48
CA MET A 70 10.75 -25.32 38.19
C MET A 70 10.46 -23.86 37.86
N ILE A 71 10.11 -23.04 38.88
CA ILE A 71 9.79 -21.60 38.64
C ILE A 71 11.03 -20.84 38.16
N PRO A 72 12.22 -20.92 38.76
CA PRO A 72 13.40 -20.27 38.23
C PRO A 72 13.81 -20.81 36.85
N LEU A 73 13.73 -22.12 36.60
CA LEU A 73 14.02 -22.69 35.27
C LEU A 73 13.05 -22.20 34.20
N TYR A 74 11.75 -22.10 34.53
CA TYR A 74 10.76 -21.50 33.64
C TYR A 74 11.09 -20.03 33.36
N TYR A 75 11.39 -19.24 34.39
CA TYR A 75 11.72 -17.82 34.26
C TYR A 75 13.00 -17.60 33.45
N LEU A 76 14.03 -18.42 33.62
CA LEU A 76 15.24 -18.34 32.80
C LEU A 76 15.02 -18.72 31.33
N GLY A 77 14.04 -19.55 31.04
CA GLY A 77 13.65 -19.90 29.68
C GLY A 77 12.66 -18.93 29.03
N GLU A 78 12.03 -18.06 29.83
CA GLU A 78 10.95 -17.19 29.36
C GLU A 78 11.41 -16.15 28.33
N GLN A 79 12.60 -15.59 28.51
CA GLN A 79 13.16 -14.60 27.61
C GLN A 79 13.35 -15.18 26.21
N ASN A 80 13.99 -16.33 26.08
CA ASN A 80 14.19 -16.98 24.78
C ASN A 80 12.85 -17.38 24.14
N ARG A 81 11.87 -17.78 24.95
CA ARG A 81 10.53 -18.13 24.47
C ARG A 81 9.78 -16.90 23.95
N GLN A 82 9.91 -15.76 24.61
CA GLN A 82 9.31 -14.51 24.14
C GLN A 82 9.95 -14.03 22.84
N GLU A 83 11.28 -14.14 22.72
CA GLU A 83 11.99 -13.80 21.48
C GLU A 83 11.57 -14.74 20.32
N GLU A 84 11.46 -16.07 20.56
CA GLU A 84 10.97 -17.02 19.55
C GLU A 84 9.53 -16.69 19.10
N PHE A 85 8.64 -16.36 20.03
CA PHE A 85 7.27 -15.97 19.69
C PHE A 85 7.19 -14.62 18.97
N ALA A 86 8.03 -13.65 19.34
CA ALA A 86 8.07 -12.38 18.64
C ALA A 86 8.41 -12.59 17.16
N VAL A 87 9.47 -13.37 16.88
CA VAL A 87 9.85 -13.70 15.50
C VAL A 87 8.72 -14.45 14.76
N GLU A 88 8.06 -15.43 15.40
CA GLU A 88 6.95 -16.17 14.79
C GLU A 88 5.76 -15.22 14.47
N PHE A 89 5.46 -14.27 15.36
CA PHE A 89 4.41 -13.29 15.13
C PHE A 89 4.76 -12.32 13.99
N ASP A 90 6.02 -11.88 13.92
CA ASP A 90 6.49 -11.00 12.85
C ASP A 90 6.42 -11.73 11.49
N GLU A 91 6.87 -13.01 11.41
CA GLU A 91 6.75 -13.81 10.18
C GLU A 91 5.30 -13.97 9.73
N VAL A 92 4.37 -14.27 10.65
CA VAL A 92 2.93 -14.38 10.33
C VAL A 92 2.33 -13.03 9.93
N SER A 93 2.80 -11.93 10.53
CA SER A 93 2.36 -10.58 10.16
C SER A 93 2.81 -10.22 8.74
N VAL A 94 4.06 -10.53 8.40
CA VAL A 94 4.61 -10.34 7.04
C VAL A 94 3.82 -11.15 6.01
N GLU A 95 3.54 -12.44 6.28
CA GLU A 95 2.75 -13.29 5.37
C GLU A 95 1.34 -12.73 5.13
N ARG A 96 0.66 -12.26 6.19
CA ARG A 96 -0.65 -11.61 6.06
C ARG A 96 -0.56 -10.29 5.30
N GLY A 97 0.49 -9.51 5.54
CA GLY A 97 0.74 -8.26 4.83
C GLY A 97 0.99 -8.46 3.34
N GLU A 98 1.74 -9.51 2.96
CA GLU A 98 1.95 -9.92 1.57
C GLU A 98 0.62 -10.26 0.90
N HIS A 99 -0.21 -11.08 1.54
CA HIS A 99 -1.54 -11.42 1.03
C HIS A 99 -2.41 -10.17 0.84
N LEU A 100 -2.38 -9.22 1.79
CA LEU A 100 -3.12 -7.95 1.65
C LEU A 100 -2.58 -7.09 0.50
N TYR A 101 -1.27 -7.05 0.29
CA TYR A 101 -0.64 -6.34 -0.82
C TYR A 101 -1.11 -6.87 -2.17
N GLU A 102 -1.23 -8.19 -2.30
CA GLU A 102 -1.74 -8.86 -3.50
C GLU A 102 -3.26 -8.70 -3.64
N GLU A 103 -4.04 -8.99 -2.59
CA GLU A 103 -5.50 -8.94 -2.58
C GLU A 103 -6.03 -7.57 -2.98
N PHE A 104 -5.44 -6.52 -2.45
CA PHE A 104 -5.84 -5.14 -2.75
C PHE A 104 -5.14 -4.55 -3.98
N GLY A 105 -4.31 -5.33 -4.67
CA GLY A 105 -3.68 -4.95 -5.93
C GLY A 105 -2.70 -3.80 -5.81
N CYS A 106 -2.03 -3.63 -4.67
CA CYS A 106 -1.04 -2.57 -4.46
C CYS A 106 0.09 -2.63 -5.49
N GLY A 107 0.51 -3.86 -5.84
CA GLY A 107 1.54 -4.13 -6.84
C GLY A 107 1.18 -3.65 -8.25
N ASN A 108 -0.10 -3.48 -8.59
CA ASN A 108 -0.50 -2.97 -9.91
C ASN A 108 -0.02 -1.54 -10.17
N CYS A 109 0.14 -0.75 -9.11
CA CYS A 109 0.66 0.62 -9.21
C CYS A 109 2.10 0.70 -8.71
N HIS A 110 2.43 0.02 -7.59
CA HIS A 110 3.71 0.16 -6.93
C HIS A 110 4.77 -0.90 -7.34
N GLY A 111 4.41 -1.83 -8.24
CA GLY A 111 5.25 -2.97 -8.59
C GLY A 111 5.13 -4.11 -7.57
N VAL A 112 5.44 -5.34 -8.01
CA VAL A 112 5.33 -6.56 -7.17
C VAL A 112 6.31 -6.51 -6.01
N ASP A 113 7.47 -5.87 -6.24
CA ASP A 113 8.57 -5.68 -5.31
C ASP A 113 8.62 -4.25 -4.72
N GLY A 114 7.55 -3.48 -4.89
CA GLY A 114 7.49 -2.11 -4.43
C GLY A 114 8.42 -1.13 -5.16
N SER A 115 8.98 -1.49 -6.30
CA SER A 115 9.93 -0.65 -7.06
C SER A 115 9.31 0.56 -7.78
N GLY A 116 7.98 0.68 -7.72
CA GLY A 116 7.21 1.71 -8.41
C GLY A 116 6.56 1.19 -9.68
N GLY A 117 5.77 2.03 -10.31
CA GLY A 117 5.02 1.68 -11.52
C GLY A 117 4.20 2.85 -12.03
N ALA A 118 3.07 2.58 -12.66
CA ALA A 118 2.23 3.62 -13.23
C ALA A 118 0.74 3.29 -13.15
N ALA A 119 -0.09 4.32 -13.03
CA ALA A 119 -1.54 4.24 -13.06
C ALA A 119 -2.14 5.33 -13.94
N SER A 120 -3.21 5.02 -14.67
CA SER A 120 -3.97 6.04 -15.39
C SER A 120 -4.74 6.91 -14.40
N TYR A 121 -4.66 8.23 -14.57
CA TYR A 121 -5.27 9.19 -13.65
C TYR A 121 -5.54 10.53 -14.31
N VAL A 122 -6.71 11.10 -14.05
CA VAL A 122 -7.00 12.48 -14.44
C VAL A 122 -6.52 13.41 -13.33
N GLU A 123 -5.47 14.18 -13.60
CA GLU A 123 -4.89 15.10 -12.63
C GLU A 123 -5.84 16.26 -12.36
N LYS A 124 -6.36 16.37 -11.12
CA LYS A 124 -7.45 17.29 -10.77
C LYS A 124 -7.13 18.78 -10.96
N ARG A 125 -5.86 19.16 -10.99
CA ARG A 125 -5.46 20.56 -11.15
C ARG A 125 -5.37 21.00 -12.62
N SER A 126 -4.87 20.11 -13.49
CA SER A 126 -4.66 20.37 -14.89
C SER A 126 -5.76 19.80 -15.78
N GLY A 127 -6.58 18.88 -15.27
CA GLY A 127 -7.56 18.13 -16.05
C GLY A 127 -6.94 17.15 -17.06
N ILE A 128 -5.64 16.90 -16.97
CA ILE A 128 -4.90 16.06 -17.92
C ILE A 128 -5.04 14.60 -17.52
N ASN A 129 -5.41 13.75 -18.49
CA ASN A 129 -5.34 12.30 -18.33
C ASN A 129 -3.90 11.83 -18.51
N VAL A 130 -3.25 11.45 -17.44
CA VAL A 130 -1.82 11.09 -17.42
C VAL A 130 -1.61 9.65 -17.00
N THR A 131 -0.47 9.11 -17.39
CA THR A 131 0.09 7.91 -16.75
C THR A 131 0.81 8.35 -15.49
N TRP A 132 0.11 8.29 -14.34
CA TRP A 132 0.66 8.70 -13.07
C TRP A 132 1.74 7.73 -12.62
N GLU A 133 2.94 8.21 -12.44
CA GLU A 133 4.05 7.42 -11.91
C GLU A 133 3.88 7.20 -10.41
N ALA A 134 3.54 5.98 -10.02
CA ALA A 134 3.49 5.60 -8.61
C ALA A 134 4.92 5.51 -8.05
N PRO A 135 5.18 6.07 -6.86
CA PRO A 135 6.51 6.04 -6.27
C PRO A 135 6.92 4.62 -5.86
N ALA A 136 8.22 4.36 -5.87
CA ALA A 136 8.77 3.22 -5.17
C ALA A 136 8.41 3.29 -3.68
N ILE A 137 8.01 2.16 -3.10
CA ILE A 137 7.68 2.00 -1.68
C ILE A 137 8.61 1.02 -0.96
N ASN A 138 9.48 0.31 -1.70
CA ASN A 138 10.56 -0.48 -1.13
C ASN A 138 11.71 0.37 -0.52
N ASN A 139 11.57 1.67 -0.52
CA ASN A 139 12.45 2.66 0.11
C ASN A 139 11.68 3.68 0.95
N VAL A 140 10.41 3.38 1.26
CA VAL A 140 9.50 4.36 1.87
C VAL A 140 9.94 4.79 3.26
N PHE A 141 10.51 3.89 4.06
CA PHE A 141 10.95 4.17 5.43
C PHE A 141 12.27 4.98 5.51
N PHE A 142 12.93 5.24 4.40
CA PHE A 142 13.99 6.25 4.35
C PHE A 142 13.45 7.69 4.36
N ARG A 143 12.15 7.85 4.07
CA ARG A 143 11.50 9.15 3.88
C ARG A 143 10.36 9.41 4.85
N TYR A 144 9.75 8.39 5.40
CA TYR A 144 8.60 8.45 6.30
C TYR A 144 8.78 7.46 7.43
N ASP A 145 8.31 7.79 8.62
CA ASP A 145 8.17 6.84 9.71
C ASP A 145 6.88 6.00 9.58
N ASP A 146 6.72 5.00 10.46
CA ASP A 146 5.57 4.08 10.43
C ASP A 146 4.23 4.81 10.62
N ASP A 147 4.19 5.84 11.47
CA ASP A 147 2.98 6.63 11.71
C ASP A 147 2.59 7.45 10.48
N GLU A 148 3.57 7.97 9.75
CA GLU A 148 3.35 8.70 8.50
C GLU A 148 2.93 7.77 7.37
N VAL A 149 3.55 6.59 7.23
CA VAL A 149 3.13 5.55 6.27
C VAL A 149 1.70 5.10 6.60
N ARG A 150 1.41 4.82 7.86
CA ARG A 150 0.07 4.49 8.33
C ARG A 150 -0.95 5.58 7.99
N TYR A 151 -0.59 6.86 8.20
CA TYR A 151 -1.46 7.97 7.83
C TYR A 151 -1.80 7.95 6.33
N TRP A 152 -0.81 7.72 5.47
CA TRP A 152 -1.05 7.65 4.02
C TRP A 152 -1.86 6.42 3.60
N LEU A 153 -1.69 5.30 4.29
CA LEU A 153 -2.53 4.12 4.07
C LEU A 153 -3.98 4.37 4.53
N ILE A 154 -4.19 5.01 5.67
CA ILE A 154 -5.54 5.31 6.16
C ILE A 154 -6.29 6.24 5.22
N TYR A 155 -5.69 7.36 4.84
CA TYR A 155 -6.40 8.46 4.16
C TYR A 155 -6.13 8.57 2.65
N GLY A 156 -5.20 7.79 2.13
CA GLY A 156 -4.72 7.96 0.76
C GLY A 156 -3.99 9.27 0.55
N ARG A 157 -3.70 9.59 -0.71
CA ARG A 157 -3.07 10.87 -1.07
C ARG A 157 -4.03 11.71 -1.90
N ALA A 158 -4.51 12.80 -1.35
CA ALA A 158 -5.35 13.75 -2.06
C ALA A 158 -4.66 14.24 -3.35
N ASN A 159 -5.42 14.36 -4.44
CA ASN A 159 -4.95 14.71 -5.77
C ASN A 159 -3.93 13.72 -6.38
N SER A 160 -4.03 12.46 -6.02
CA SER A 160 -3.29 11.36 -6.63
C SER A 160 -4.21 10.14 -6.79
N PRO A 161 -3.81 9.11 -7.57
CA PRO A 161 -4.58 7.88 -7.71
C PRO A 161 -4.64 7.03 -6.44
N MET A 162 -3.80 7.28 -5.44
CA MET A 162 -3.75 6.47 -4.22
C MET A 162 -4.99 6.67 -3.35
N PRO A 163 -5.90 5.68 -3.25
CA PRO A 163 -7.12 5.79 -2.47
C PRO A 163 -6.87 5.63 -0.96
N ALA A 164 -7.89 5.89 -0.16
CA ALA A 164 -7.90 5.55 1.26
C ALA A 164 -8.08 4.03 1.43
N TRP A 165 -7.23 3.41 2.23
CA TRP A 165 -7.28 1.98 2.54
C TRP A 165 -7.82 1.69 3.94
N GLY A 166 -7.55 2.57 4.92
CA GLY A 166 -8.01 2.37 6.29
C GLY A 166 -9.48 2.74 6.50
N LEU A 167 -10.17 2.00 7.39
CA LEU A 167 -11.58 2.26 7.76
C LEU A 167 -11.84 3.72 8.17
N LYS A 168 -10.91 4.36 8.88
CA LYS A 168 -11.04 5.76 9.30
C LYS A 168 -11.06 6.74 8.13
N GLY A 169 -10.44 6.38 7.01
CA GLY A 169 -10.44 7.14 5.75
C GLY A 169 -11.54 6.72 4.78
N GLY A 170 -12.38 5.74 5.13
CA GLY A 170 -13.42 5.19 4.26
C GLY A 170 -12.96 4.01 3.40
N GLY A 171 -11.77 3.47 3.65
CA GLY A 171 -11.22 2.29 2.99
C GLY A 171 -11.66 0.96 3.65
N PRO A 172 -11.25 -0.18 3.10
CA PRO A 172 -11.70 -1.49 3.54
C PRO A 172 -10.91 -2.09 4.71
N MET A 173 -9.68 -1.62 4.99
CA MET A 173 -8.76 -2.24 5.94
C MET A 173 -8.95 -1.76 7.37
N ASN A 174 -8.96 -2.67 8.33
CA ASN A 174 -8.91 -2.37 9.76
C ASN A 174 -7.47 -2.05 10.23
N ASP A 175 -7.32 -1.56 11.47
CA ASP A 175 -6.03 -1.15 12.02
C ASP A 175 -5.00 -2.30 12.06
N GLY A 176 -5.43 -3.55 12.37
CA GLY A 176 -4.53 -4.71 12.39
C GLY A 176 -4.05 -5.13 11.00
N GLN A 177 -4.90 -5.02 9.97
CA GLN A 177 -4.49 -5.26 8.59
C GLN A 177 -3.50 -4.20 8.10
N LEU A 178 -3.63 -2.96 8.57
CA LEU A 178 -2.65 -1.91 8.28
C LEU A 178 -1.31 -2.18 8.98
N ASP A 179 -1.33 -2.75 10.20
CA ASP A 179 -0.11 -3.18 10.90
C ASP A 179 0.60 -4.28 10.11
N ASP A 180 -0.13 -5.34 9.72
CA ASP A 180 0.42 -6.44 8.94
C ASP A 180 0.99 -5.95 7.59
N LEU A 181 0.32 -5.02 6.92
CA LEU A 181 0.81 -4.44 5.67
C LEU A 181 2.10 -3.62 5.88
N ILE A 182 2.22 -2.86 6.97
CA ILE A 182 3.42 -2.09 7.30
C ILE A 182 4.60 -3.02 7.58
N GLU A 183 4.39 -4.12 8.31
CA GLU A 183 5.42 -5.15 8.54
C GLU A 183 5.91 -5.76 7.21
N TYR A 184 5.00 -6.05 6.28
CA TYR A 184 5.38 -6.51 4.95
C TYR A 184 6.18 -5.46 4.18
N LEU A 185 5.82 -4.17 4.25
CA LEU A 185 6.60 -3.09 3.64
C LEU A 185 8.02 -2.99 4.22
N HIS A 186 8.18 -3.21 5.53
CA HIS A 186 9.51 -3.32 6.15
C HIS A 186 10.30 -4.51 5.62
N HIS A 187 9.62 -5.65 5.38
CA HIS A 187 10.27 -6.87 4.92
C HIS A 187 10.94 -6.72 3.54
N PHE A 188 10.32 -6.00 2.61
CA PHE A 188 10.91 -5.78 1.29
C PHE A 188 11.65 -4.44 1.15
N GLN A 189 11.84 -3.71 2.23
CA GLN A 189 12.65 -2.49 2.24
C GLN A 189 14.08 -2.80 1.78
N ILE A 190 14.53 -2.12 0.73
CA ILE A 190 15.90 -2.28 0.22
C ILE A 190 16.92 -1.68 1.21
N PRO A 191 18.17 -2.18 1.24
CA PRO A 191 19.24 -1.58 2.03
C PRO A 191 19.57 -0.16 1.56
N GLN A 192 19.94 0.73 2.48
CA GLN A 192 20.27 2.12 2.15
C GLN A 192 21.40 2.28 1.12
N ASN A 193 22.39 1.38 1.13
CA ASN A 193 23.45 1.42 0.14
C ASN A 193 22.98 1.10 -1.27
N GLU A 194 21.92 0.31 -1.42
CA GLU A 194 21.26 0.06 -2.71
C GLU A 194 20.49 1.30 -3.16
N GLU A 195 19.74 1.94 -2.28
CA GLU A 195 19.05 3.20 -2.58
C GLU A 195 20.05 4.27 -3.08
N LEU A 196 21.14 4.48 -2.35
CA LEU A 196 22.17 5.44 -2.74
C LEU A 196 22.86 5.10 -4.06
N ALA A 197 22.95 3.81 -4.41
CA ALA A 197 23.53 3.37 -5.69
C ALA A 197 22.63 3.66 -6.89
N THR A 198 21.32 3.90 -6.69
CA THR A 198 20.37 4.22 -7.79
C THR A 198 20.41 5.68 -8.22
N ILE A 199 21.05 6.58 -7.46
CA ILE A 199 20.98 8.03 -7.68
C ILE A 199 21.42 8.43 -9.09
N ASP A 200 22.57 7.95 -9.54
CA ASP A 200 23.07 8.32 -10.86
C ASP A 200 22.18 7.78 -12.00
N ALA A 201 21.61 6.60 -11.82
CA ALA A 201 20.66 6.04 -12.78
C ALA A 201 19.37 6.89 -12.81
N ASN A 202 18.85 7.30 -11.67
CA ASN A 202 17.66 8.14 -11.55
C ASN A 202 17.91 9.55 -12.16
N VAL A 203 19.08 10.14 -11.93
CA VAL A 203 19.48 11.41 -12.53
C VAL A 203 19.55 11.29 -14.06
N ASN A 204 20.21 10.26 -14.58
CA ASN A 204 20.33 10.04 -16.02
C ASN A 204 18.96 9.78 -16.67
N SER A 205 18.11 8.97 -16.03
CA SER A 205 16.73 8.73 -16.49
C SER A 205 15.91 10.02 -16.53
N SER A 206 16.07 10.89 -15.52
CA SER A 206 15.33 12.16 -15.48
C SER A 206 15.83 13.15 -16.55
N LEU A 207 17.12 13.17 -16.87
CA LEU A 207 17.66 13.97 -17.97
C LEU A 207 17.17 13.44 -19.33
N LEU A 208 17.18 12.12 -19.53
CA LEU A 208 16.61 11.52 -20.75
C LEU A 208 15.13 11.86 -20.91
N ARG A 209 14.38 11.93 -19.81
CA ARG A 209 12.97 12.37 -19.82
C ARG A 209 12.84 13.81 -20.33
N LEU A 210 13.74 14.71 -19.98
CA LEU A 210 13.75 16.08 -20.52
C LEU A 210 13.98 16.08 -22.04
N GLU A 211 14.94 15.28 -22.52
CA GLU A 211 15.25 15.15 -23.95
C GLU A 211 14.06 14.56 -24.75
N THR A 212 13.26 13.67 -24.13
CA THR A 212 12.11 13.01 -24.76
C THR A 212 10.78 13.69 -24.47
N SER A 213 10.76 14.81 -23.76
CA SER A 213 9.52 15.49 -23.33
C SER A 213 8.60 15.89 -24.49
N GLU A 214 9.12 16.25 -25.64
CA GLU A 214 8.30 16.58 -26.84
C GLU A 214 7.41 15.38 -27.21
N LEU A 215 8.01 14.20 -27.37
CA LEU A 215 7.29 12.96 -27.67
C LEU A 215 6.31 12.57 -26.56
N LEU A 216 6.69 12.74 -25.30
CA LEU A 216 5.81 12.43 -24.17
C LEU A 216 4.58 13.34 -24.13
N VAL A 217 4.76 14.64 -24.36
CA VAL A 217 3.64 15.60 -24.43
C VAL A 217 2.74 15.33 -25.65
N GLU A 218 3.30 14.99 -26.81
CA GLU A 218 2.52 14.60 -27.98
C GLU A 218 1.65 13.37 -27.72
N ASN A 219 2.20 12.36 -27.04
CA ASN A 219 1.46 11.16 -26.64
C ASN A 219 0.34 11.51 -25.65
N GLU A 220 0.61 12.39 -24.68
CA GLU A 220 -0.42 12.82 -23.72
C GLU A 220 -1.52 13.69 -24.39
N ILE A 221 -1.17 14.49 -25.40
CA ILE A 221 -2.17 15.20 -26.25
C ILE A 221 -3.10 14.19 -26.95
N ALA A 222 -2.54 13.11 -27.51
CA ALA A 222 -3.36 12.09 -28.15
C ALA A 222 -4.32 11.42 -27.15
N ARG A 223 -3.82 11.03 -25.99
CA ARG A 223 -4.65 10.46 -24.91
C ARG A 223 -5.71 11.42 -24.39
N GLN A 224 -5.37 12.71 -24.27
CA GLN A 224 -6.33 13.73 -23.85
C GLN A 224 -7.46 13.92 -24.85
N LYS A 225 -7.16 13.84 -26.16
CA LYS A 225 -8.19 13.86 -27.22
C LYS A 225 -9.10 12.62 -27.14
N GLU A 226 -8.55 11.44 -26.83
CA GLU A 226 -9.33 10.23 -26.61
C GLU A 226 -10.25 10.37 -25.38
N LEU A 227 -9.75 10.97 -24.28
CA LEU A 227 -10.56 11.24 -23.09
C LEU A 227 -11.72 12.19 -23.43
N ILE A 228 -11.45 13.30 -24.14
CA ILE A 228 -12.50 14.25 -24.57
C ILE A 228 -13.55 13.53 -25.43
N GLN A 229 -13.13 12.66 -26.33
CA GLN A 229 -14.07 11.89 -27.16
C GLN A 229 -14.89 10.92 -26.28
N SER A 230 -14.26 10.24 -25.34
CA SER A 230 -14.96 9.35 -24.38
C SER A 230 -16.00 10.09 -23.56
N VAL A 231 -15.67 11.29 -23.06
CA VAL A 231 -16.64 12.14 -22.34
C VAL A 231 -17.79 12.55 -23.26
N LYS A 232 -17.53 12.95 -24.48
CA LYS A 232 -18.56 13.33 -25.47
C LYS A 232 -19.48 12.17 -25.83
N ASP A 233 -18.97 10.96 -25.87
CA ASP A 233 -19.74 9.76 -26.21
C ASP A 233 -20.55 9.19 -25.01
N ALA A 234 -20.19 9.53 -23.79
CA ALA A 234 -20.79 8.95 -22.59
C ALA A 234 -22.33 9.08 -22.52
N PRO A 235 -22.97 10.22 -22.82
CA PRO A 235 -24.41 10.34 -22.80
C PRO A 235 -25.12 9.41 -23.82
N ALA A 236 -24.49 9.14 -24.96
CA ALA A 236 -25.02 8.23 -25.97
C ALA A 236 -24.81 6.75 -25.58
N LYS A 237 -23.74 6.43 -24.89
CA LYS A 237 -23.42 5.08 -24.41
C LYS A 237 -24.26 4.67 -23.19
N LEU A 238 -24.70 5.62 -22.37
CA LEU A 238 -25.43 5.36 -21.13
C LEU A 238 -26.67 4.45 -21.32
N PRO A 239 -27.62 4.73 -22.22
CA PRO A 239 -28.77 3.87 -22.42
C PRO A 239 -28.40 2.48 -22.98
N VAL A 240 -27.30 2.38 -23.71
CA VAL A 240 -26.83 1.13 -24.28
C VAL A 240 -26.32 0.20 -23.17
N ILE A 241 -25.50 0.72 -22.26
CA ILE A 241 -24.95 -0.10 -21.17
C ILE A 241 -26.00 -0.42 -20.10
N GLN A 242 -26.95 0.48 -19.83
CA GLN A 242 -28.10 0.19 -18.98
C GLN A 242 -28.88 -1.02 -19.50
N LYS A 243 -29.17 -1.02 -20.80
CA LYS A 243 -29.83 -2.14 -21.45
C LYS A 243 -28.98 -3.40 -21.41
N ALA A 244 -27.66 -3.30 -21.56
CA ALA A 244 -26.75 -4.44 -21.49
C ALA A 244 -26.77 -5.12 -20.12
N VAL A 245 -26.75 -4.35 -19.04
CA VAL A 245 -26.89 -4.87 -17.68
C VAL A 245 -28.20 -5.60 -17.48
N GLU A 246 -29.31 -5.02 -17.96
CA GLU A 246 -30.64 -5.65 -17.87
C GLU A 246 -30.70 -6.97 -18.66
N ASP A 247 -30.23 -6.97 -19.91
CA ASP A 247 -30.27 -8.12 -20.81
C ASP A 247 -29.39 -9.26 -20.25
N VAL A 248 -28.16 -8.98 -19.82
CA VAL A 248 -27.25 -9.99 -19.25
C VAL A 248 -27.79 -10.53 -17.93
N SER A 249 -28.33 -9.67 -17.06
CA SER A 249 -28.97 -10.10 -15.82
C SER A 249 -30.16 -11.03 -16.08
N ALA A 250 -30.96 -10.75 -17.11
CA ALA A 250 -32.07 -11.62 -17.53
C ALA A 250 -31.59 -12.96 -18.08
N LEU A 251 -30.51 -12.98 -18.85
CA LEU A 251 -29.90 -14.23 -19.36
C LEU A 251 -29.38 -15.10 -18.20
N LEU A 252 -28.70 -14.53 -17.22
CA LEU A 252 -28.15 -15.25 -16.06
C LEU A 252 -29.21 -15.81 -15.11
N THR A 253 -30.44 -15.26 -15.15
CA THR A 253 -31.59 -15.73 -14.36
C THR A 253 -32.51 -16.67 -15.11
N LYS A 254 -32.23 -16.95 -16.40
CA LYS A 254 -33.03 -17.85 -17.25
C LYS A 254 -32.86 -19.29 -16.79
N GLU A 255 -33.96 -19.89 -16.31
CA GLU A 255 -33.96 -21.28 -15.89
C GLU A 255 -34.32 -22.23 -17.05
N GLY A 256 -33.70 -23.42 -17.06
CA GLY A 256 -33.95 -24.50 -17.98
C GLY A 256 -33.16 -24.43 -19.27
N GLY A 257 -32.95 -25.58 -19.88
CA GLY A 257 -32.12 -25.81 -21.05
C GLY A 257 -31.24 -27.03 -20.84
N ILE A 258 -30.48 -27.39 -21.86
CA ILE A 258 -29.41 -28.39 -21.76
C ILE A 258 -28.19 -27.70 -21.22
N ASP A 259 -27.62 -28.23 -20.19
CA ASP A 259 -26.35 -27.81 -19.57
C ASP A 259 -25.42 -29.02 -19.70
N THR A 260 -24.54 -28.96 -20.70
CA THR A 260 -23.72 -30.14 -21.09
C THR A 260 -22.53 -30.34 -20.19
N ASP A 261 -21.98 -29.26 -19.61
CA ASP A 261 -20.79 -29.26 -18.75
C ASP A 261 -21.11 -29.08 -17.25
N GLU A 262 -22.42 -28.99 -16.92
CA GLU A 262 -22.94 -28.91 -15.53
C GLU A 262 -22.39 -27.68 -14.75
N ASP A 263 -22.11 -26.56 -15.43
CA ASP A 263 -21.57 -25.35 -14.83
C ASP A 263 -22.65 -24.42 -14.23
N GLY A 264 -23.92 -24.74 -14.46
CA GLY A 264 -25.11 -24.02 -13.96
C GLY A 264 -25.65 -22.97 -14.93
N LEU A 265 -25.15 -22.92 -16.16
CA LEU A 265 -25.72 -22.22 -17.31
C LEU A 265 -26.16 -23.24 -18.36
N SER A 266 -27.17 -22.92 -19.15
CA SER A 266 -27.46 -23.77 -20.32
C SER A 266 -26.65 -23.36 -21.53
N ASP A 267 -26.30 -24.36 -22.37
CA ASP A 267 -25.52 -24.17 -23.61
C ASP A 267 -26.05 -22.99 -24.47
N SER A 268 -27.40 -22.84 -24.51
CA SER A 268 -28.02 -21.74 -25.25
C SER A 268 -27.81 -20.38 -24.63
N VAL A 269 -27.70 -20.28 -23.30
CA VAL A 269 -27.43 -19.04 -22.58
C VAL A 269 -25.96 -18.64 -22.76
N GLU A 270 -25.04 -19.58 -22.77
CA GLU A 270 -23.62 -19.33 -23.03
C GLU A 270 -23.37 -18.75 -24.43
N VAL A 271 -24.04 -19.32 -25.46
CA VAL A 271 -23.98 -18.77 -26.83
C VAL A 271 -24.58 -17.37 -26.90
N ASP A 272 -25.73 -17.15 -26.26
CA ASP A 272 -26.35 -15.82 -26.22
C ASP A 272 -25.43 -14.80 -25.50
N LEU A 273 -24.78 -15.16 -24.38
CA LEU A 273 -23.86 -14.32 -23.65
C LEU A 273 -22.59 -14.00 -24.45
N SER A 274 -22.02 -15.00 -25.15
CA SER A 274 -20.86 -14.82 -26.00
C SER A 274 -21.15 -13.81 -27.13
N THR A 275 -22.24 -14.01 -27.84
CA THR A 275 -22.67 -13.12 -28.90
C THR A 275 -22.95 -11.70 -28.36
N TYR A 276 -23.58 -11.62 -27.22
CA TYR A 276 -23.91 -10.35 -26.57
C TYR A 276 -22.65 -9.59 -26.14
N SER A 277 -21.70 -10.29 -25.52
CA SER A 277 -20.42 -9.75 -25.11
C SER A 277 -19.65 -9.15 -26.28
N ALA A 278 -19.57 -9.85 -27.41
CA ALA A 278 -18.89 -9.35 -28.61
C ALA A 278 -19.54 -8.07 -29.15
N ASN A 279 -20.88 -8.03 -29.23
CA ASN A 279 -21.63 -6.87 -29.71
C ASN A 279 -21.46 -5.65 -28.78
N ILE A 280 -21.46 -5.86 -27.46
CA ILE A 280 -21.26 -4.77 -26.49
C ILE A 280 -19.84 -4.22 -26.53
N ASN A 281 -18.82 -5.08 -26.70
CA ASN A 281 -17.44 -4.66 -26.85
C ASN A 281 -17.27 -3.78 -28.11
N GLU A 282 -17.93 -4.11 -29.21
CA GLU A 282 -17.92 -3.29 -30.43
C GLU A 282 -18.56 -1.91 -30.19
N ILE A 283 -19.71 -1.86 -29.54
CA ILE A 283 -20.45 -0.63 -29.27
C ILE A 283 -19.71 0.28 -28.25
N LEU A 284 -19.18 -0.29 -27.19
CA LEU A 284 -18.51 0.47 -26.15
C LEU A 284 -17.07 0.84 -26.53
N GLY A 285 -16.47 0.13 -27.49
CA GLY A 285 -15.08 0.32 -27.87
C GLY A 285 -14.10 -0.11 -26.77
N THR A 286 -14.53 -0.98 -25.87
CA THR A 286 -13.74 -1.52 -24.76
C THR A 286 -13.65 -3.03 -24.87
N SER A 287 -12.54 -3.61 -24.34
CA SER A 287 -12.40 -5.05 -24.24
C SER A 287 -13.00 -5.50 -22.89
N ILE A 288 -14.30 -5.79 -22.88
CA ILE A 288 -14.97 -6.45 -21.78
C ILE A 288 -14.85 -7.96 -21.99
N LEU A 289 -14.91 -8.75 -20.91
CA LEU A 289 -14.75 -10.20 -20.95
C LEU A 289 -15.59 -10.84 -22.07
N ASN A 290 -14.91 -11.48 -23.02
CA ASN A 290 -15.55 -12.16 -24.14
C ASN A 290 -15.77 -13.64 -23.76
N LEU A 291 -17.02 -14.03 -23.54
CA LEU A 291 -17.42 -15.39 -23.27
C LEU A 291 -17.65 -16.11 -24.59
N ASP A 292 -16.63 -16.77 -25.13
CA ASP A 292 -16.74 -17.60 -26.31
C ASP A 292 -16.66 -19.08 -25.89
N PRO A 293 -17.77 -19.83 -25.90
CA PRO A 293 -17.80 -21.22 -25.47
C PRO A 293 -16.95 -22.14 -26.37
N ASP A 294 -16.68 -21.75 -27.62
CA ASP A 294 -15.86 -22.51 -28.56
C ASP A 294 -14.36 -22.23 -28.44
N ASN A 295 -13.96 -21.21 -27.70
CA ASN A 295 -12.57 -20.80 -27.52
C ASN A 295 -12.13 -20.91 -26.06
N GLU A 296 -11.61 -22.06 -25.66
CA GLU A 296 -11.15 -22.36 -24.31
C GLU A 296 -10.04 -21.40 -23.81
N GLU A 297 -9.28 -20.77 -24.73
CA GLU A 297 -8.22 -19.81 -24.38
C GLU A 297 -8.78 -18.42 -24.04
N SER A 298 -9.98 -18.07 -24.51
CA SER A 298 -10.63 -16.78 -24.21
C SER A 298 -11.27 -16.74 -22.82
N ILE A 299 -11.47 -17.89 -22.19
CA ILE A 299 -12.08 -18.05 -20.88
C ILE A 299 -10.98 -18.47 -19.90
N PRO A 300 -10.52 -17.61 -19.00
CA PRO A 300 -9.45 -17.94 -18.05
C PRO A 300 -9.85 -19.13 -17.15
N GLY A 301 -9.60 -20.36 -17.59
CA GLY A 301 -9.59 -21.59 -16.81
C GLY A 301 -10.91 -21.98 -16.08
N ARG A 302 -12.02 -21.28 -16.32
CA ARG A 302 -13.34 -21.57 -15.71
C ARG A 302 -14.45 -21.29 -16.72
N LYS A 303 -15.05 -22.34 -17.18
CA LYS A 303 -16.32 -22.33 -17.92
C LYS A 303 -17.41 -22.41 -16.87
N ASP A 304 -17.77 -21.34 -16.25
CA ASP A 304 -18.80 -21.43 -15.23
C ASP A 304 -19.57 -20.10 -15.06
N LYS A 305 -20.68 -20.21 -14.40
CA LYS A 305 -21.53 -19.08 -14.02
C LYS A 305 -20.75 -17.95 -13.33
N SER A 306 -19.57 -18.23 -12.77
CA SER A 306 -18.71 -17.21 -12.16
C SER A 306 -18.12 -16.26 -13.19
N VAL A 307 -17.76 -16.75 -14.39
CA VAL A 307 -17.25 -15.93 -15.50
C VAL A 307 -18.35 -14.99 -16.02
N ALA A 308 -19.55 -15.52 -16.17
CA ALA A 308 -20.72 -14.74 -16.60
C ALA A 308 -21.12 -13.68 -15.56
N ASN A 309 -21.04 -14.00 -14.26
CA ASN A 309 -21.21 -13.02 -13.19
C ASN A 309 -20.09 -11.97 -13.18
N GLY A 310 -18.85 -12.36 -13.50
CA GLY A 310 -17.73 -11.44 -13.69
C GLY A 310 -17.97 -10.45 -14.82
N PHE A 311 -18.52 -10.90 -15.95
CA PHE A 311 -18.93 -10.05 -17.05
C PHE A 311 -20.03 -9.04 -16.64
N LEU A 312 -21.07 -9.49 -15.93
CA LEU A 312 -22.09 -8.59 -15.40
C LEU A 312 -21.51 -7.56 -14.44
N SER A 313 -20.61 -7.97 -13.55
CA SER A 313 -19.95 -7.06 -12.62
C SER A 313 -19.10 -5.98 -13.34
N GLN A 314 -18.46 -6.34 -14.45
CA GLN A 314 -17.74 -5.38 -15.28
C GLN A 314 -18.70 -4.39 -15.97
N LEU A 315 -19.83 -4.88 -16.50
CA LEU A 315 -20.88 -4.01 -17.07
C LEU A 315 -21.45 -3.05 -16.03
N ASP A 316 -21.72 -3.52 -14.80
CA ASP A 316 -22.19 -2.67 -13.71
C ASP A 316 -21.16 -1.59 -13.34
N SER A 317 -19.89 -1.94 -13.29
CA SER A 317 -18.81 -0.98 -13.03
C SER A 317 -18.72 0.07 -14.12
N GLU A 318 -18.84 -0.32 -15.39
CA GLU A 318 -18.83 0.59 -16.52
C GLU A 318 -20.10 1.45 -16.55
N LEU A 319 -21.26 0.91 -16.18
CA LEU A 319 -22.51 1.67 -16.02
C LEU A 319 -22.34 2.79 -14.99
N ILE A 320 -21.76 2.49 -13.85
CA ILE A 320 -21.48 3.49 -12.80
C ILE A 320 -20.57 4.58 -13.35
N ASN A 321 -19.48 4.20 -14.03
CA ASN A 321 -18.51 5.12 -14.60
C ASN A 321 -19.16 6.06 -15.66
N ILE A 322 -19.87 5.50 -16.63
CA ILE A 322 -20.56 6.25 -17.67
C ILE A 322 -21.68 7.15 -17.09
N THR A 323 -22.38 6.69 -16.04
CA THR A 323 -23.38 7.48 -15.34
C THR A 323 -22.75 8.71 -14.70
N ILE A 324 -21.67 8.54 -13.97
CA ILE A 324 -20.93 9.65 -13.33
C ILE A 324 -20.46 10.65 -14.37
N ILE A 325 -19.89 10.19 -15.48
CA ILE A 325 -19.43 11.05 -16.58
C ILE A 325 -20.61 11.79 -17.22
N SER A 326 -21.73 11.11 -17.46
CA SER A 326 -22.90 11.71 -18.09
C SER A 326 -23.57 12.75 -17.19
N GLU A 327 -23.68 12.50 -15.89
CA GLU A 327 -24.21 13.45 -14.91
C GLU A 327 -23.31 14.66 -14.71
N GLY A 328 -21.99 14.48 -14.80
CA GLY A 328 -20.99 15.53 -14.70
C GLY A 328 -20.48 16.06 -16.05
N TYR A 329 -21.17 15.80 -17.15
CA TYR A 329 -20.71 16.00 -18.53
C TYR A 329 -20.01 17.34 -18.76
N GLU A 330 -20.69 18.44 -18.48
CA GLU A 330 -20.16 19.81 -18.72
C GLU A 330 -18.85 20.04 -17.94
N LYS A 331 -18.81 19.59 -16.71
CA LYS A 331 -17.63 19.72 -15.83
C LYS A 331 -16.47 18.89 -16.35
N PHE A 332 -16.71 17.61 -16.66
CA PHE A 332 -15.64 16.72 -17.15
C PHE A 332 -15.12 17.14 -18.51
N LEU A 333 -16.01 17.67 -19.37
CA LEU A 333 -15.60 18.20 -20.68
C LEU A 333 -14.73 19.46 -20.53
N ASP A 334 -15.14 20.42 -19.70
CA ASP A 334 -14.38 21.63 -19.41
C ASP A 334 -13.00 21.33 -18.81
N GLU A 335 -12.94 20.39 -17.83
CA GLU A 335 -11.68 19.92 -17.25
C GLU A 335 -10.77 19.28 -18.30
N ALA A 336 -11.32 18.42 -19.18
CA ALA A 336 -10.55 17.72 -20.20
C ALA A 336 -10.08 18.69 -21.32
N GLU A 337 -10.90 19.65 -21.74
CA GLU A 337 -10.50 20.66 -22.71
C GLU A 337 -9.47 21.65 -22.15
N THR A 338 -9.57 21.99 -20.86
CA THR A 338 -8.54 22.76 -20.14
C THR A 338 -7.21 22.03 -20.11
N GLY A 339 -7.24 20.73 -19.83
CA GLY A 339 -6.04 19.87 -19.87
C GLY A 339 -5.40 19.82 -21.26
N LEU A 340 -6.21 19.70 -22.31
CA LEU A 340 -5.69 19.72 -23.68
C LEU A 340 -5.03 21.07 -24.01
N ALA A 341 -5.67 22.19 -23.66
CA ALA A 341 -5.10 23.51 -23.89
C ALA A 341 -3.75 23.71 -23.17
N PHE A 342 -3.62 23.19 -21.95
CA PHE A 342 -2.33 23.20 -21.23
C PHE A 342 -1.25 22.41 -21.97
N LEU A 343 -1.56 21.20 -22.45
CA LEU A 343 -0.61 20.37 -23.18
C LEU A 343 -0.19 20.99 -24.52
N GLU A 344 -1.15 21.54 -25.26
CA GLU A 344 -0.89 22.24 -26.53
C GLU A 344 0.00 23.48 -26.32
N LYS A 345 -0.26 24.25 -25.26
CA LYS A 345 0.61 25.38 -24.85
C LYS A 345 2.00 24.85 -24.44
N ALA A 346 2.07 23.76 -23.65
CA ALA A 346 3.33 23.20 -23.25
C ALA A 346 4.19 22.76 -24.45
N LEU A 347 3.53 22.20 -25.50
CA LEU A 347 4.20 21.81 -26.74
C LEU A 347 4.68 23.04 -27.55
N GLU A 348 3.85 24.08 -27.68
CA GLU A 348 4.17 25.29 -28.41
C GLU A 348 5.33 26.08 -27.76
N GLU A 349 5.26 26.28 -26.45
CA GLU A 349 6.24 27.05 -25.68
C GLU A 349 7.44 26.24 -25.20
N LYS A 350 7.43 24.90 -25.43
CA LYS A 350 8.44 23.96 -24.96
C LYS A 350 8.78 24.18 -23.47
N LEU A 351 7.73 24.09 -22.63
CA LEU A 351 7.85 24.41 -21.19
C LEU A 351 8.88 23.58 -20.41
N TRP A 352 9.33 22.45 -20.98
CA TRP A 352 10.38 21.59 -20.42
C TRP A 352 11.79 21.99 -20.82
N GLU A 353 11.98 22.95 -21.74
CA GLU A 353 13.31 23.35 -22.18
C GLU A 353 14.11 24.01 -21.05
N VAL A 354 15.32 23.54 -20.88
CA VAL A 354 16.29 23.97 -19.86
C VAL A 354 17.58 24.37 -20.55
N SER A 355 18.03 25.62 -20.36
CA SER A 355 19.37 26.02 -20.74
C SER A 355 20.34 25.69 -19.62
N PHE A 356 21.09 24.60 -19.77
CA PHE A 356 22.12 24.22 -18.81
C PHE A 356 23.25 25.22 -18.74
N GLU A 357 23.55 25.90 -19.87
CA GLU A 357 24.55 26.96 -19.95
C GLU A 357 24.16 28.17 -19.11
N GLU A 358 22.91 28.64 -19.21
CA GLU A 358 22.39 29.77 -18.41
C GLU A 358 22.41 29.45 -16.92
N ILE A 359 22.03 28.22 -16.54
CA ILE A 359 22.04 27.76 -15.15
C ILE A 359 23.48 27.63 -14.65
N ALA A 360 24.39 27.11 -15.46
CA ALA A 360 25.80 26.99 -15.11
C ALA A 360 26.41 28.38 -14.86
N ASP A 361 26.19 29.32 -15.77
CA ASP A 361 26.77 30.67 -15.67
C ASP A 361 26.17 31.47 -14.50
N SER A 362 24.85 31.34 -14.25
CA SER A 362 24.20 32.11 -13.19
C SER A 362 24.41 31.54 -11.79
N THR A 363 24.60 30.22 -11.67
CA THR A 363 24.51 29.53 -10.37
C THR A 363 25.80 28.75 -10.03
N PHE A 364 26.46 28.15 -11.04
CA PHE A 364 27.54 27.20 -10.84
C PHE A 364 28.88 27.61 -11.42
N GLU A 365 29.14 28.92 -11.58
CA GLU A 365 30.42 29.48 -12.07
C GLU A 365 30.84 28.91 -13.43
N GLY A 366 29.87 28.60 -14.30
CA GLY A 366 30.09 28.03 -15.63
C GLY A 366 30.21 26.48 -15.65
N ASP A 367 30.02 25.80 -14.54
CA ASP A 367 30.12 24.33 -14.45
C ASP A 367 28.81 23.67 -14.96
N ILE A 368 28.80 23.27 -16.23
CA ILE A 368 27.66 22.64 -16.91
C ILE A 368 27.34 21.28 -16.32
N ASP A 369 28.31 20.53 -15.84
CA ASP A 369 28.08 19.21 -15.26
C ASP A 369 27.36 19.33 -13.93
N LYS A 370 27.68 20.31 -13.10
CA LYS A 370 26.89 20.62 -11.90
C LYS A 370 25.51 21.10 -12.23
N ALA A 371 25.31 21.93 -13.24
CA ALA A 371 23.99 22.37 -13.68
C ALA A 371 23.12 21.18 -14.13
N LYS A 372 23.66 20.30 -14.97
CA LYS A 372 22.97 19.06 -15.40
C LYS A 372 22.64 18.17 -14.22
N ARG A 373 23.58 17.92 -13.31
CA ARG A 373 23.31 17.09 -12.13
C ARG A 373 22.22 17.70 -11.23
N ALA A 374 22.26 18.99 -10.97
CA ALA A 374 21.27 19.68 -10.14
C ALA A 374 19.85 19.61 -10.73
N VAL A 375 19.72 19.88 -12.03
CA VAL A 375 18.43 19.74 -12.75
C VAL A 375 17.97 18.29 -12.78
N GLY A 376 18.88 17.35 -13.04
CA GLY A 376 18.57 15.92 -13.03
C GLY A 376 18.08 15.44 -11.66
N LEU A 377 18.75 15.83 -10.59
CA LEU A 377 18.35 15.56 -9.21
C LEU A 377 16.96 16.15 -8.89
N PHE A 378 16.72 17.41 -9.26
CA PHE A 378 15.43 18.04 -9.07
C PHE A 378 14.31 17.28 -9.79
N ASN A 379 14.52 16.90 -11.03
CA ASN A 379 13.52 16.16 -11.80
C ASN A 379 13.32 14.73 -11.28
N ALA A 380 14.36 14.07 -10.82
CA ALA A 380 14.26 12.72 -10.26
C ALA A 380 13.50 12.67 -8.92
N TYR A 381 13.73 13.65 -8.04
CA TYR A 381 13.27 13.56 -6.64
C TYR A 381 12.24 14.62 -6.23
N CYS A 382 12.16 15.76 -6.92
CA CYS A 382 11.35 16.90 -6.50
C CYS A 382 10.20 17.23 -7.47
N ALA A 383 10.43 17.14 -8.78
CA ALA A 383 9.52 17.64 -9.81
C ALA A 383 8.15 16.99 -9.78
N ARG A 384 8.02 15.71 -9.43
CA ARG A 384 6.73 15.02 -9.28
C ARG A 384 5.75 15.79 -8.40
N CYS A 385 6.24 16.35 -7.31
CA CYS A 385 5.41 17.14 -6.39
C CYS A 385 5.41 18.62 -6.70
N HIS A 386 6.52 19.16 -7.23
CA HIS A 386 6.77 20.59 -7.37
C HIS A 386 6.70 21.12 -8.81
N THR A 387 6.33 20.30 -9.79
CA THR A 387 6.15 20.71 -11.19
C THR A 387 4.78 20.27 -11.69
N ALA A 388 3.97 21.21 -12.16
CA ALA A 388 2.69 20.89 -12.80
C ALA A 388 2.92 20.14 -14.12
N GLY A 389 2.10 19.13 -14.39
CA GLY A 389 2.18 18.35 -15.62
C GLY A 389 3.37 17.39 -15.70
N TYR A 390 4.10 17.17 -14.61
CA TYR A 390 5.24 16.23 -14.60
C TYR A 390 4.88 14.87 -15.20
N SER A 391 3.76 14.28 -14.77
CA SER A 391 3.29 12.98 -15.27
C SER A 391 2.86 13.02 -16.75
N ALA A 392 2.53 14.19 -17.29
CA ALA A 392 2.20 14.40 -18.69
C ALA A 392 3.44 14.70 -19.58
N GLY A 393 4.62 14.42 -19.10
CA GLY A 393 5.87 14.67 -19.84
C GLY A 393 6.44 16.07 -19.69
N VAL A 394 5.75 16.98 -18.98
CA VAL A 394 6.25 18.33 -18.66
C VAL A 394 7.09 18.26 -17.39
N ALA A 395 8.21 17.56 -17.47
CA ALA A 395 9.07 17.28 -16.32
C ALA A 395 9.72 18.53 -15.71
N TYR A 396 9.89 19.57 -16.49
CA TYR A 396 10.37 20.87 -16.06
C TYR A 396 9.47 21.95 -16.67
N THR A 397 9.06 22.93 -15.90
CA THR A 397 8.30 24.06 -16.44
C THR A 397 8.81 25.38 -15.90
N LYS A 398 8.88 26.40 -16.75
CA LYS A 398 9.20 27.76 -16.35
C LYS A 398 7.99 28.47 -15.71
N GLU A 399 6.79 27.91 -15.83
CA GLU A 399 5.58 28.51 -15.24
C GLU A 399 5.63 28.58 -13.72
N ILE A 400 5.15 29.67 -13.17
CA ILE A 400 5.11 29.96 -11.73
C ILE A 400 3.99 29.14 -11.03
N ALA A 401 3.23 28.35 -11.77
CA ALA A 401 2.14 27.54 -11.23
C ALA A 401 2.61 26.64 -10.08
N SER A 402 1.72 26.36 -9.16
CA SER A 402 1.96 25.36 -8.12
C SER A 402 2.24 24.00 -8.76
N GLY A 403 3.13 23.22 -8.17
CA GLY A 403 3.31 21.82 -8.53
C GLY A 403 2.06 20.98 -8.29
N GLY A 404 2.06 19.72 -8.72
CA GLY A 404 0.92 18.83 -8.57
C GLY A 404 0.50 18.61 -7.10
N LEU A 405 1.45 18.35 -6.22
CA LEU A 405 1.22 18.07 -4.80
C LEU A 405 1.82 19.11 -3.86
N GLY A 406 2.90 19.79 -4.27
CA GLY A 406 3.64 20.78 -3.51
C GLY A 406 3.53 22.19 -4.09
N PRO A 407 4.00 23.23 -3.38
CA PRO A 407 4.06 24.58 -3.92
C PRO A 407 5.11 24.68 -5.04
N ALA A 408 4.94 25.64 -5.97
CA ALA A 408 6.00 25.97 -6.91
C ALA A 408 7.24 26.49 -6.18
N LEU A 409 8.41 26.01 -6.59
CA LEU A 409 9.71 26.38 -5.98
C LEU A 409 10.49 27.43 -6.78
N ARG A 410 9.87 28.01 -7.81
CA ARG A 410 10.48 28.95 -8.77
C ARG A 410 10.26 30.40 -8.42
N ALA A 411 10.79 31.28 -9.23
CA ALA A 411 10.62 32.73 -9.13
C ALA A 411 11.08 33.28 -7.76
N GLY A 412 12.21 32.84 -7.27
CA GLY A 412 12.79 33.31 -6.01
C GLY A 412 12.00 32.98 -4.74
N ARG A 413 10.91 32.17 -4.84
CA ARG A 413 10.04 31.83 -3.68
C ARG A 413 10.78 31.13 -2.56
N VAL A 414 11.73 30.28 -2.89
CA VAL A 414 12.54 29.59 -1.89
C VAL A 414 13.42 30.56 -1.10
N ASN A 415 13.91 31.62 -1.72
CA ASN A 415 14.70 32.66 -1.07
C ASN A 415 13.87 33.52 -0.10
N ILE A 416 12.58 33.69 -0.37
CA ILE A 416 11.64 34.37 0.53
C ILE A 416 11.34 33.47 1.71
N GLN A 417 11.06 32.19 1.47
CA GLN A 417 10.67 31.22 2.52
C GLN A 417 11.85 30.86 3.44
N PHE A 418 13.02 30.61 2.86
CA PHE A 418 14.25 30.25 3.58
C PHE A 418 15.32 31.31 3.35
N LYS A 419 15.40 32.29 4.27
CA LYS A 419 16.39 33.35 4.17
C LYS A 419 17.82 32.84 4.33
N GLN A 420 18.01 31.87 5.21
CA GLN A 420 19.30 31.19 5.41
C GLN A 420 19.33 29.90 4.60
N ARG A 421 20.45 29.66 3.92
CA ARG A 421 20.64 28.45 3.10
C ARG A 421 20.61 27.18 3.97
N GLU A 422 21.17 27.28 5.17
CA GLU A 422 21.27 26.20 6.14
C GLU A 422 19.90 25.72 6.62
N ASP A 423 18.95 26.64 6.82
CA ASP A 423 17.57 26.29 7.19
C ASP A 423 16.88 25.49 6.09
N PHE A 424 17.22 25.78 4.82
CA PHE A 424 16.66 25.04 3.69
C PHE A 424 17.32 23.66 3.56
N ILE A 425 18.62 23.52 3.81
CA ILE A 425 19.32 22.25 3.87
C ILE A 425 18.69 21.37 4.96
N ASP A 426 18.52 21.88 6.16
CA ASP A 426 17.92 21.15 7.28
C ASP A 426 16.49 20.73 6.97
N PHE A 427 15.70 21.58 6.32
CA PHE A 427 14.34 21.25 5.88
C PHE A 427 14.30 20.14 4.84
N ILE A 428 15.16 20.12 3.84
CA ILE A 428 15.19 19.05 2.82
C ILE A 428 15.66 17.73 3.46
N ILE A 429 16.65 17.79 4.36
CA ILE A 429 17.13 16.59 5.06
C ILE A 429 16.02 15.96 5.92
N LYS A 430 15.29 16.76 6.69
CA LYS A 430 14.31 16.28 7.68
C LYS A 430 12.88 16.20 7.18
N GLY A 431 12.56 16.92 6.12
CA GLY A 431 11.20 17.08 5.63
C GLY A 431 10.34 18.02 6.49
N SER A 432 9.07 18.09 6.14
CA SER A 432 8.04 18.91 6.80
C SER A 432 7.44 18.15 7.99
N VAL A 433 8.14 18.13 9.12
CA VAL A 433 7.65 17.46 10.33
C VAL A 433 6.35 18.10 10.82
N ASN A 434 5.32 17.25 11.07
CA ASN A 434 4.00 17.71 11.47
C ASN A 434 4.05 18.60 12.73
N GLY A 435 3.40 19.74 12.65
CA GLY A 435 3.32 20.72 13.76
C GLY A 435 4.59 21.52 14.01
N LYS A 436 5.71 21.27 13.33
CA LYS A 436 6.94 22.07 13.43
C LYS A 436 6.94 23.23 12.44
N ALA A 437 7.38 24.40 12.89
CA ALA A 437 7.61 25.53 12.03
C ALA A 437 8.88 25.35 11.19
N TYR A 438 8.81 25.78 9.90
CA TYR A 438 9.97 25.84 9.00
C TYR A 438 9.93 27.13 8.18
N GLY A 439 11.09 27.67 7.85
CA GLY A 439 11.19 28.92 7.09
C GLY A 439 10.43 30.08 7.76
N VAL A 440 10.02 31.07 6.95
CA VAL A 440 9.43 32.32 7.45
C VAL A 440 7.97 32.18 7.89
N ASN A 441 7.16 31.46 7.13
CA ASN A 441 5.70 31.36 7.35
C ASN A 441 5.18 29.92 7.33
N GLY A 442 6.07 28.92 7.35
CA GLY A 442 5.70 27.54 7.19
C GLY A 442 5.39 26.85 8.52
N VAL A 443 4.32 26.06 8.54
CA VAL A 443 4.06 25.07 9.57
C VAL A 443 4.04 23.69 8.92
N GLY A 444 4.81 22.74 9.46
CA GLY A 444 4.92 21.40 8.93
C GLY A 444 3.57 20.69 8.87
N GLY A 445 3.26 20.12 7.71
CA GLY A 445 2.08 19.27 7.48
C GLY A 445 2.42 17.79 7.34
N GLY A 446 3.70 17.41 7.55
CA GLY A 446 4.17 16.02 7.35
C GLY A 446 4.15 15.53 5.89
N LYS A 447 3.83 16.39 4.92
CA LYS A 447 3.60 15.99 3.52
C LYS A 447 4.86 16.03 2.65
N MET A 448 5.84 16.85 3.01
CA MET A 448 7.16 16.89 2.37
C MET A 448 8.06 15.89 3.09
N PRO A 449 8.49 14.80 2.44
CA PRO A 449 9.36 13.82 3.08
C PRO A 449 10.76 14.36 3.31
N GLY A 450 11.51 13.74 4.23
CA GLY A 450 12.94 13.95 4.39
C GLY A 450 13.73 13.21 3.31
N PHE A 451 14.79 13.86 2.81
CA PHE A 451 15.66 13.27 1.78
C PHE A 451 17.06 12.93 2.30
N GLY A 452 17.35 13.16 3.58
CA GLY A 452 18.69 12.94 4.14
C GLY A 452 19.17 11.49 4.15
N ALA A 453 18.25 10.52 4.06
CA ALA A 453 18.58 9.10 3.97
C ALA A 453 18.69 8.60 2.51
N VAL A 454 18.12 9.31 1.54
CA VAL A 454 18.07 8.91 0.12
C VAL A 454 19.02 9.73 -0.77
N LEU A 455 19.50 10.86 -0.31
CA LEU A 455 20.44 11.72 -1.03
C LEU A 455 21.63 12.11 -0.16
N PRO A 456 22.87 12.09 -0.68
CA PRO A 456 24.02 12.70 -0.02
C PRO A 456 23.81 14.21 0.17
N GLN A 457 24.35 14.76 1.23
CA GLN A 457 24.24 16.20 1.50
C GLN A 457 24.76 17.06 0.33
N SER A 458 25.81 16.64 -0.36
CA SER A 458 26.32 17.34 -1.54
C SER A 458 25.29 17.47 -2.67
N ASP A 459 24.48 16.45 -2.90
CA ASP A 459 23.43 16.48 -3.91
C ASP A 459 22.23 17.32 -3.46
N ILE A 460 21.90 17.28 -2.17
CA ILE A 460 20.89 18.20 -1.59
C ILE A 460 21.34 19.65 -1.76
N GLU A 461 22.61 19.95 -1.52
CA GLU A 461 23.17 21.29 -1.69
C GLU A 461 23.12 21.77 -3.14
N LEU A 462 23.39 20.89 -4.11
CA LEU A 462 23.24 21.21 -5.54
C LEU A 462 21.80 21.56 -5.90
N ILE A 463 20.81 20.80 -5.41
CA ILE A 463 19.39 21.11 -5.63
C ILE A 463 19.04 22.48 -5.02
N ILE A 464 19.52 22.76 -3.83
CA ILE A 464 19.24 24.01 -3.13
C ILE A 464 19.87 25.20 -3.87
N ASP A 465 21.11 25.09 -4.30
CA ASP A 465 21.79 26.15 -5.03
C ASP A 465 21.10 26.43 -6.38
N TYR A 466 20.67 25.37 -7.09
CA TYR A 466 19.87 25.48 -8.29
C TYR A 466 18.53 26.23 -8.04
N LEU A 467 17.79 25.85 -7.00
CA LEU A 467 16.51 26.49 -6.69
C LEU A 467 16.67 27.94 -6.22
N ARG A 468 17.74 28.26 -5.51
CA ARG A 468 18.05 29.61 -5.02
C ARG A 468 18.61 30.52 -6.10
N GLY A 469 19.24 29.95 -7.14
CA GLY A 469 19.73 30.66 -8.32
C GLY A 469 18.63 31.05 -9.31
N MET A 470 17.41 30.51 -9.15
CA MET A 470 16.26 30.92 -9.97
C MET A 470 15.83 32.33 -9.56
N GLU A 471 16.04 33.30 -10.44
CA GLU A 471 15.59 34.67 -10.23
C GLU A 471 14.06 34.79 -10.26
N PRO A 472 13.47 35.79 -9.58
CA PRO A 472 12.09 36.17 -9.79
C PRO A 472 11.86 36.52 -11.24
N ASP A 473 10.78 36.01 -11.84
CA ASP A 473 10.35 36.47 -13.16
C ASP A 473 10.14 37.99 -13.11
N ALA A 474 10.68 38.66 -14.12
CA ALA A 474 10.67 40.13 -14.22
C ALA A 474 9.26 40.69 -14.49
#